data_5c0309a47228bb5205f6f7c387b2b144
#
_entry.id   5c0309a47228bb5205f6f7c387b2b144
#
_cell.length_a   1.000
_cell.length_b   1.000
_cell.length_c   1.000
_cell.angle_alpha   90.00
_cell.angle_beta   90.00
_cell.angle_gamma   90.00
#
_symmetry.space_group_name_H-M   'P 1'
#
loop_
_entity.id
_entity.type
_entity.pdbx_description
1 polymer ?
#
loop_
_entity_poly.entity_id
_entity_poly.type
_entity_poly.pdbx_seq_one_letter_code
_entity_poly.pdbx_strand_id
1 'polypeptide(L)'
;VPDIKRKIARHGWAVTAVAGSDHEVPDVAYTTGLTSRSLPELIVYGLPFHLSGSLLHDMASQMVAGLALSSGITIRSATGDEPDIVVIQAVNTADMVVTGALYSDFTALQLVWPDVDGHFPWEPEYSICAHHQPLMGVGWV
;
A
#
# COMPACT_ATOMS: atom_id res chain seq x y z
N VAL A 1 2.20 11.66 18.31
CA VAL A 1 1.68 11.76 16.98
C VAL A 1 1.61 13.18 16.45
N PRO A 2 2.12 14.19 17.18
CA PRO A 2 2.16 15.56 16.66
C PRO A 2 2.92 15.66 15.33
N ASP A 3 3.97 14.86 15.13
CA ASP A 3 4.75 14.87 13.90
C ASP A 3 3.96 14.37 12.69
N ILE A 4 3.10 13.36 12.89
CA ILE A 4 2.25 12.84 11.83
C ILE A 4 1.24 13.90 11.39
N LYS A 5 0.59 14.55 12.35
CA LYS A 5 -0.37 15.62 12.04
C LYS A 5 0.28 16.78 11.30
N ARG A 6 1.50 17.13 11.68
CA ARG A 6 2.28 18.18 11.03
C ARG A 6 2.62 17.79 9.57
N LYS A 7 3.04 16.56 9.35
CA LYS A 7 3.34 16.06 8.00
C LYS A 7 2.10 16.06 7.12
N ILE A 8 0.97 15.64 7.67
CA ILE A 8 -0.30 15.65 6.94
C ILE A 8 -0.71 17.07 6.56
N ALA A 9 -0.60 18.01 7.51
CA ALA A 9 -0.93 19.42 7.26
C ALA A 9 -0.04 20.04 6.20
N ARG A 10 1.24 19.66 6.17
CA ARG A 10 2.24 20.23 5.24
C ARG A 10 2.19 19.58 3.85
N HIS A 11 2.03 18.26 3.79
CA HIS A 11 2.19 17.49 2.53
C HIS A 11 0.90 16.82 2.07
N GLY A 12 -0.13 16.78 2.90
CA GLY A 12 -1.41 16.12 2.58
C GLY A 12 -1.53 14.71 3.11
N TRP A 13 -0.42 14.03 3.34
CA TRP A 13 -0.38 12.70 3.93
C TRP A 13 1.02 12.41 4.48
N ALA A 14 1.10 11.37 5.31
CA ALA A 14 2.37 10.86 5.84
C ALA A 14 2.49 9.38 5.49
N VAL A 15 3.72 8.90 5.38
CA VAL A 15 4.01 7.48 5.18
C VAL A 15 4.66 6.94 6.46
N THR A 16 4.13 5.83 6.97
CA THR A 16 4.68 5.10 8.10
C THR A 16 5.24 3.78 7.59
N ALA A 17 6.50 3.49 7.93
CA ALA A 17 7.15 2.23 7.59
C ALA A 17 7.50 1.49 8.87
N VAL A 18 7.15 0.21 8.93
CA VAL A 18 7.38 -0.63 10.09
C VAL A 18 8.15 -1.87 9.67
N ALA A 19 9.33 -2.07 10.26
CA ALA A 19 10.14 -3.25 9.98
C ALA A 19 9.47 -4.50 10.54
N GLY A 20 9.44 -5.55 9.74
CA GLY A 20 8.99 -6.85 10.18
C GLY A 20 10.03 -7.56 11.03
N SER A 21 9.71 -8.78 11.44
CA SER A 21 10.62 -9.62 12.20
C SER A 21 10.82 -10.94 11.48
N ASP A 22 12.07 -11.28 11.20
CA ASP A 22 12.48 -12.55 10.60
C ASP A 22 11.70 -12.86 9.31
N HIS A 23 11.36 -14.13 9.11
CA HIS A 23 10.64 -14.58 7.91
C HIS A 23 9.12 -14.61 8.07
N GLU A 24 8.62 -14.39 9.28
CA GLU A 24 7.19 -14.55 9.57
C GLU A 24 6.41 -13.25 9.51
N VAL A 25 7.04 -12.12 9.84
CA VAL A 25 6.40 -10.81 9.85
C VAL A 25 7.05 -9.93 8.79
N PRO A 26 6.32 -9.60 7.71
CA PRO A 26 6.90 -8.79 6.63
C PRO A 26 7.07 -7.33 7.04
N ASP A 27 7.94 -6.63 6.33
CA ASP A 27 7.97 -5.17 6.37
C ASP A 27 6.64 -4.64 5.82
N VAL A 28 6.16 -3.54 6.38
CA VAL A 28 4.93 -2.91 5.92
C VAL A 28 5.10 -1.40 5.89
N ALA A 29 4.48 -0.76 4.91
CA ALA A 29 4.41 0.69 4.83
C ALA A 29 3.00 1.10 4.42
N TYR A 30 2.52 2.21 4.96
CA TYR A 30 1.17 2.68 4.67
C TYR A 30 1.07 4.19 4.82
N THR A 31 -0.02 4.75 4.27
CA THR A 31 -0.30 6.18 4.33
C THR A 31 -1.24 6.51 5.48
N THR A 32 -1.15 7.76 5.95
CA THR A 32 -2.09 8.36 6.89
C THR A 32 -2.36 9.78 6.41
N GLY A 33 -3.61 10.14 6.21
CA GLY A 33 -3.98 11.50 5.80
C GLY A 33 -4.90 11.55 4.58
N LEU A 34 -4.88 10.54 3.73
CA LEU A 34 -5.76 10.50 2.54
C LEU A 34 -7.23 10.47 2.95
N THR A 35 -7.53 9.89 4.09
CA THR A 35 -8.90 9.81 4.64
C THR A 35 -9.52 11.21 4.79
N SER A 36 -8.75 12.20 5.22
CA SER A 36 -9.25 13.57 5.38
C SER A 36 -9.57 14.24 4.05
N ARG A 37 -9.17 13.63 2.94
CA ARG A 37 -9.50 14.07 1.58
C ARG A 37 -10.56 13.20 0.94
N SER A 38 -11.23 12.36 1.72
CA SER A 38 -12.23 11.40 1.26
C SER A 38 -11.67 10.37 0.29
N LEU A 39 -10.40 10.01 0.48
CA LEU A 39 -9.70 9.01 -0.33
C LEU A 39 -9.35 7.82 0.53
N PRO A 40 -9.25 6.60 -0.04
CA PRO A 40 -8.75 5.46 0.70
C PRO A 40 -7.27 5.63 1.02
N GLU A 41 -6.84 5.09 2.15
CA GLU A 41 -5.42 4.98 2.47
C GLU A 41 -4.79 3.87 1.66
N LEU A 42 -3.46 3.84 1.61
CA LEU A 42 -2.71 2.84 0.84
C LEU A 42 -1.79 2.06 1.77
N ILE A 43 -1.62 0.77 1.50
CA ILE A 43 -0.71 -0.11 2.25
C ILE A 43 0.01 -1.04 1.28
N VAL A 44 1.28 -1.33 1.58
CA VAL A 44 2.09 -2.26 0.80
C VAL A 44 2.97 -3.08 1.74
N TYR A 45 3.13 -4.36 1.44
CA TYR A 45 3.92 -5.31 2.24
C TYR A 45 5.14 -5.79 1.46
N GLY A 46 6.22 -6.05 2.17
CA GLY A 46 7.34 -6.85 1.68
C GLY A 46 8.35 -6.13 0.80
N LEU A 47 8.16 -4.87 0.49
CA LEU A 47 9.13 -4.10 -0.30
C LEU A 47 10.15 -3.42 0.62
N PRO A 48 11.40 -3.23 0.13
CA PRO A 48 12.33 -2.34 0.81
C PRO A 48 11.71 -0.96 1.02
N PHE A 49 12.03 -0.30 2.14
CA PHE A 49 11.34 0.93 2.49
C PHE A 49 11.53 2.07 1.49
N HIS A 50 12.68 2.13 0.80
CA HIS A 50 12.88 3.16 -0.22
C HIS A 50 11.93 2.95 -1.42
N LEU A 51 11.62 1.69 -1.76
CA LEU A 51 10.68 1.38 -2.84
C LEU A 51 9.24 1.60 -2.39
N SER A 52 8.88 1.13 -1.19
CA SER A 52 7.51 1.29 -0.70
C SER A 52 7.17 2.75 -0.47
N GLY A 53 8.10 3.53 0.08
CA GLY A 53 7.91 4.96 0.26
C GLY A 53 7.70 5.69 -1.06
N SER A 54 8.52 5.39 -2.05
CA SER A 54 8.40 5.99 -3.38
C SER A 54 7.07 5.62 -4.04
N LEU A 55 6.70 4.34 -3.99
CA LEU A 55 5.44 3.87 -4.56
C LEU A 55 4.23 4.52 -3.89
N LEU A 56 4.22 4.58 -2.56
CA LEU A 56 3.11 5.16 -1.81
C LEU A 56 2.97 6.66 -2.09
N HIS A 57 4.08 7.39 -2.13
CA HIS A 57 4.05 8.82 -2.44
C HIS A 57 3.55 9.08 -3.85
N ASP A 58 4.01 8.30 -4.83
CA ASP A 58 3.57 8.43 -6.21
C ASP A 58 2.07 8.17 -6.34
N MET A 59 1.59 7.09 -5.75
CA MET A 59 0.17 6.74 -5.84
C MET A 59 -0.70 7.75 -5.10
N ALA A 60 -0.30 8.15 -3.89
CA ALA A 60 -1.04 9.15 -3.12
C ALA A 60 -1.10 10.49 -3.87
N SER A 61 0.01 10.90 -4.46
CA SER A 61 0.08 12.14 -5.24
C SER A 61 -0.87 12.12 -6.44
N GLN A 62 -0.90 11.00 -7.15
CA GLN A 62 -1.80 10.85 -8.30
C GLN A 62 -3.26 10.81 -7.88
N MET A 63 -3.58 10.16 -6.76
CA MET A 63 -4.94 10.12 -6.23
C MET A 63 -5.42 11.53 -5.83
N VAL A 64 -4.58 12.29 -5.18
CA VAL A 64 -4.89 13.68 -4.81
C VAL A 64 -5.07 14.54 -6.06
N ALA A 65 -4.36 14.23 -7.13
CA ALA A 65 -4.49 14.93 -8.42
C ALA A 65 -5.69 14.44 -9.25
N GLY A 66 -6.44 13.44 -8.79
CA GLY A 66 -7.67 13.01 -9.43
C GLY A 66 -7.68 11.57 -9.96
N LEU A 67 -6.58 10.82 -9.81
CA LEU A 67 -6.58 9.42 -10.22
C LEU A 67 -7.50 8.61 -9.32
N ALA A 68 -8.49 7.92 -9.91
CA ALA A 68 -9.39 7.07 -9.17
C ALA A 68 -8.81 5.66 -9.08
N LEU A 69 -8.47 5.23 -7.87
CA LEU A 69 -8.04 3.85 -7.60
C LEU A 69 -9.17 3.09 -6.93
N SER A 70 -9.38 1.86 -7.36
CA SER A 70 -10.36 0.97 -6.76
C SER A 70 -9.86 -0.47 -6.85
N SER A 71 -10.49 -1.35 -6.07
CA SER A 71 -10.16 -2.77 -6.06
C SER A 71 -10.31 -3.36 -7.45
N GLY A 72 -9.35 -4.17 -7.86
CA GLY A 72 -9.35 -4.86 -9.15
C GLY A 72 -8.62 -4.13 -10.27
N ILE A 73 -8.18 -2.90 -10.04
CA ILE A 73 -7.44 -2.15 -11.05
C ILE A 73 -5.98 -2.62 -11.10
N THR A 74 -5.43 -2.69 -12.31
CA THR A 74 -3.99 -2.89 -12.53
C THR A 74 -3.37 -1.58 -12.95
N ILE A 75 -2.35 -1.15 -12.23
CA ILE A 75 -1.57 0.04 -12.56
C ILE A 75 -0.39 -0.41 -13.39
N ARG A 76 -0.34 0.04 -14.65
CA ARG A 76 0.73 -0.35 -15.56
C ARG A 76 1.84 0.69 -15.52
N SER A 77 3.08 0.20 -15.63
CA SER A 77 4.23 1.07 -15.75
C SER A 77 4.18 1.83 -17.07
N ALA A 78 4.38 3.15 -17.01
CA ALA A 78 4.38 3.99 -18.20
C ALA A 78 5.57 3.72 -19.11
N THR A 79 6.69 3.28 -18.55
CA THR A 79 7.93 3.02 -19.27
C THR A 79 8.16 1.54 -19.60
N GLY A 80 7.43 0.66 -18.92
CA GLY A 80 7.65 -0.78 -18.99
C GLY A 80 8.82 -1.29 -18.17
N ASP A 81 9.54 -0.41 -17.50
CA ASP A 81 10.73 -0.77 -16.70
C ASP A 81 10.37 -1.22 -15.29
N GLU A 82 9.19 -0.83 -14.82
CA GLU A 82 8.70 -1.19 -13.51
C GLU A 82 7.59 -2.23 -13.61
N PRO A 83 7.40 -3.07 -12.58
CA PRO A 83 6.33 -4.06 -12.63
C PRO A 83 4.96 -3.41 -12.54
N ASP A 84 3.95 -4.08 -13.09
CA ASP A 84 2.56 -3.70 -12.90
C ASP A 84 2.17 -3.92 -11.44
N ILE A 85 1.25 -3.11 -10.94
CA ILE A 85 0.73 -3.19 -9.57
C ILE A 85 -0.76 -3.49 -9.65
N VAL A 86 -1.22 -4.49 -8.92
CA VAL A 86 -2.65 -4.78 -8.80
C VAL A 86 -3.15 -4.19 -7.48
N VAL A 87 -4.28 -3.51 -7.56
CA VAL A 87 -4.90 -2.88 -6.39
C VAL A 87 -6.00 -3.79 -5.87
N ILE A 88 -5.97 -4.11 -4.58
CA ILE A 88 -7.06 -4.86 -3.93
C ILE A 88 -7.55 -4.07 -2.72
N GLN A 89 -8.77 -4.34 -2.30
CA GLN A 89 -9.29 -3.73 -1.08
C GLN A 89 -8.68 -4.43 0.14
N ALA A 90 -8.10 -3.66 1.04
CA ALA A 90 -7.59 -4.18 2.30
C ALA A 90 -8.74 -4.26 3.29
N VAL A 91 -9.22 -5.48 3.57
CA VAL A 91 -10.29 -5.73 4.53
C VAL A 91 -9.73 -5.76 5.95
N ASN A 92 -8.55 -6.34 6.11
CA ASN A 92 -7.84 -6.34 7.38
C ASN A 92 -6.86 -5.17 7.42
N THR A 93 -7.14 -4.17 8.25
CA THR A 93 -6.32 -2.96 8.40
C THR A 93 -5.64 -2.87 9.76
N ALA A 94 -5.54 -3.98 10.48
CA ALA A 94 -5.01 -4.02 11.85
C ALA A 94 -3.57 -3.50 11.95
N ASP A 95 -2.77 -3.66 10.89
CA ASP A 95 -1.38 -3.20 10.86
C ASP A 95 -1.24 -1.68 10.69
N MET A 96 -2.32 -1.01 10.29
CA MET A 96 -2.32 0.44 10.07
C MET A 96 -2.58 1.20 11.38
N VAL A 97 -1.69 1.02 12.34
CA VAL A 97 -1.86 1.48 13.71
C VAL A 97 -1.97 3.00 13.79
N VAL A 98 -1.10 3.72 13.09
CA VAL A 98 -1.08 5.19 13.12
C VAL A 98 -2.34 5.75 12.47
N THR A 99 -2.76 5.18 11.34
CA THR A 99 -3.98 5.60 10.67
C THR A 99 -5.20 5.37 11.56
N GLY A 100 -5.27 4.20 12.20
CA GLY A 100 -6.36 3.87 13.11
C GLY A 100 -6.40 4.74 14.37
N ALA A 101 -5.26 5.29 14.77
CA ALA A 101 -5.20 6.21 15.91
C ALA A 101 -5.75 7.60 15.55
N LEU A 102 -5.61 8.02 14.30
CA LEU A 102 -6.10 9.31 13.83
C LEU A 102 -7.55 9.28 13.36
N TYR A 103 -7.94 8.19 12.70
CA TYR A 103 -9.26 8.08 12.08
C TYR A 103 -10.00 6.87 12.64
N SER A 104 -11.17 7.10 13.21
CA SER A 104 -12.00 6.01 13.76
C SER A 104 -12.61 5.15 12.65
N ASP A 105 -12.71 5.69 11.43
CA ASP A 105 -13.29 5.00 10.29
C ASP A 105 -12.51 5.41 9.03
N PHE A 106 -12.01 4.41 8.31
CA PHE A 106 -11.27 4.66 7.08
C PHE A 106 -11.29 3.39 6.22
N THR A 107 -11.04 3.57 4.92
CA THR A 107 -10.87 2.45 3.99
C THR A 107 -9.43 2.44 3.50
N ALA A 108 -8.97 1.28 3.05
CA ALA A 108 -7.60 1.12 2.56
C ALA A 108 -7.56 0.21 1.35
N LEU A 109 -6.61 0.51 0.47
CA LEU A 109 -6.28 -0.30 -0.70
C LEU A 109 -4.88 -0.85 -0.52
N GLN A 110 -4.70 -2.13 -0.80
CA GLN A 110 -3.39 -2.75 -0.81
C GLN A 110 -2.82 -2.73 -2.22
N LEU A 111 -1.57 -2.30 -2.32
CA LEU A 111 -0.83 -2.33 -3.58
C LEU A 111 -0.05 -3.64 -3.65
N VAL A 112 -0.40 -4.51 -4.59
CA VAL A 112 0.19 -5.84 -4.71
C VAL A 112 1.15 -5.86 -5.89
N TRP A 113 2.37 -6.28 -5.61
CA TRP A 113 3.45 -6.33 -6.58
C TRP A 113 3.75 -7.79 -6.97
N PRO A 114 4.22 -8.04 -8.22
CA PRO A 114 4.52 -9.38 -8.69
C PRO A 114 5.95 -9.80 -8.34
N ASP A 115 6.24 -11.10 -8.51
CA ASP A 115 7.62 -11.60 -8.46
C ASP A 115 8.40 -11.16 -9.71
N VAL A 116 9.66 -11.58 -9.81
CA VAL A 116 10.53 -11.17 -10.92
C VAL A 116 10.05 -11.66 -12.29
N ASP A 117 9.24 -12.71 -12.31
CA ASP A 117 8.68 -13.28 -13.53
C ASP A 117 7.30 -12.70 -13.87
N GLY A 118 6.79 -11.77 -13.05
CA GLY A 118 5.50 -11.12 -13.28
C GLY A 118 4.31 -11.87 -12.70
N HIS A 119 4.53 -12.87 -11.86
CA HIS A 119 3.45 -13.62 -11.21
C HIS A 119 3.05 -12.97 -9.90
N PHE A 120 1.73 -12.92 -9.65
CA PHE A 120 1.16 -12.34 -8.43
C PHE A 120 0.89 -13.42 -7.38
N PRO A 121 0.70 -13.04 -6.10
CA PRO A 121 0.56 -14.02 -5.01
C PRO A 121 -0.55 -15.05 -5.17
N TRP A 122 -1.58 -14.76 -5.94
CA TRP A 122 -2.68 -15.70 -6.19
C TRP A 122 -2.41 -16.66 -7.35
N GLU A 123 -1.30 -16.51 -8.04
CA GLU A 123 -0.95 -17.38 -9.16
C GLU A 123 -0.09 -18.55 -8.66
N PRO A 124 -0.29 -19.78 -9.20
CA PRO A 124 0.48 -20.94 -8.72
C PRO A 124 1.98 -20.82 -9.00
N GLU A 125 2.38 -20.02 -9.98
CA GLU A 125 3.79 -19.82 -10.33
C GLU A 125 4.50 -18.80 -9.45
N TYR A 126 3.78 -18.15 -8.52
CA TYR A 126 4.37 -17.14 -7.64
C TYR A 126 5.51 -17.74 -6.81
N SER A 127 6.70 -17.15 -6.93
CA SER A 127 7.94 -17.72 -6.38
C SER A 127 8.33 -17.18 -5.02
N ILE A 128 7.61 -16.17 -4.51
CA ILE A 128 7.93 -15.53 -3.23
C ILE A 128 7.14 -16.20 -2.12
N CYS A 129 7.75 -16.31 -0.94
CA CYS A 129 7.08 -16.86 0.24
C CYS A 129 5.82 -16.05 0.58
N ALA A 130 4.72 -16.75 0.89
CA ALA A 130 3.45 -16.11 1.20
C ALA A 130 3.53 -15.14 2.38
N HIS A 131 4.44 -15.38 3.33
CA HIS A 131 4.63 -14.51 4.49
C HIS A 131 5.25 -13.16 4.11
N HIS A 132 5.92 -13.08 2.97
CA HIS A 132 6.61 -11.87 2.54
C HIS A 132 5.65 -10.80 2.05
N GLN A 133 4.58 -11.22 1.37
CA GLN A 133 3.54 -10.31 0.90
C GLN A 133 2.15 -10.90 1.18
N PRO A 134 1.65 -10.79 2.43
CA PRO A 134 0.33 -11.30 2.74
C PRO A 134 -0.75 -10.44 2.07
N LEU A 135 -1.85 -11.08 1.69
CA LEU A 135 -2.99 -10.40 1.10
C LEU A 135 -4.01 -10.08 2.21
N MET A 136 -4.35 -8.81 2.35
CA MET A 136 -5.23 -8.32 3.40
C MET A 136 -6.69 -8.23 2.96
N GLY A 137 -7.01 -8.70 1.77
CA GLY A 137 -8.36 -8.67 1.24
C GLY A 137 -8.48 -9.43 -0.05
N VAL A 138 -9.51 -9.08 -0.82
CA VAL A 138 -9.84 -9.67 -2.11
C VAL A 138 -9.95 -8.58 -3.16
N GLY A 139 -9.99 -8.95 -4.44
CA GLY A 139 -10.12 -7.96 -5.51
C GLY A 139 -9.46 -8.37 -6.81
N TRP A 140 -8.87 -9.56 -6.83
CA TRP A 140 -8.21 -10.10 -8.02
C TRP A 140 -9.11 -11.04 -8.82
N VAL A 141 -10.31 -11.28 -8.34
CA VAL A 141 -11.26 -12.23 -8.94
C VAL A 141 -12.13 -11.53 -9.97
#